data_af9612005f24cb0ac551ad8eb8742d06
#
_entry.id   af9612005f24cb0ac551ad8eb8742d06
#
_cell.length_a   1.000
_cell.length_b   1.000
_cell.length_c   1.000
_cell.angle_alpha   90.00
_cell.angle_beta   90.00
_cell.angle_gamma   90.00
#
_symmetry.space_group_name_H-M   'P 1'
#
loop_
_entity.id
_entity.type
_entity.pdbx_description
1 polymer ?
#
loop_
_entity_poly.entity_id
_entity_poly.type
_entity_poly.pdbx_seq_one_letter_code
_entity_poly.pdbx_strand_id
1 'polypeptide(L)'
;MLPEPDAASSGEEDGPAGPPEKMNLAFYGALALIGILVILVVFLNYPGARASAGTVMMATNWTLQSYTDRTGILVPAITGSGVTVRFRPDGSMQGSSGCNQYAAAYTTRDYAITIANATSTLMFCAAPGIMDQESAYLADLPKAVEFRVSDSYLKLYDREGKQVLAFIPA
;
A
#
# COMPACT_ATOMS: atom_id res chain seq x y z
N MET A 1 -8.08 -72.58 66.06
CA MET A 1 -8.50 -73.60 65.10
C MET A 1 -8.25 -72.98 63.72
N LEU A 2 -7.15 -73.41 63.11
CA LEU A 2 -6.82 -73.18 61.72
C LEU A 2 -7.81 -73.97 60.86
N PRO A 3 -7.91 -73.74 59.54
CA PRO A 3 -6.75 -73.58 58.59
C PRO A 3 -6.88 -72.48 57.53
N GLU A 4 -5.73 -72.11 57.01
CA GLU A 4 -5.45 -71.86 55.61
C GLU A 4 -5.93 -73.00 54.68
N PRO A 5 -5.82 -72.93 53.37
CA PRO A 5 -4.89 -72.16 52.47
C PRO A 5 -5.45 -71.76 51.08
N ASP A 6 -4.50 -71.27 50.35
CA ASP A 6 -4.19 -71.43 48.89
C ASP A 6 -4.77 -70.37 47.93
N ALA A 7 -3.89 -69.54 47.47
CA ALA A 7 -2.97 -69.65 46.34
C ALA A 7 -3.69 -69.68 44.98
N ALA A 8 -3.48 -68.68 44.21
CA ALA A 8 -2.93 -68.85 42.82
C ALA A 8 -2.77 -67.45 42.18
N SER A 9 -1.60 -67.03 42.17
CA SER A 9 -0.79 -66.47 41.08
C SER A 9 -1.36 -66.74 39.69
N SER A 10 -1.62 -65.74 38.93
CA SER A 10 -1.31 -65.73 37.52
C SER A 10 -0.75 -64.38 37.15
N GLY A 11 0.55 -64.40 37.03
CA GLY A 11 1.31 -63.30 36.38
C GLY A 11 0.88 -63.19 34.95
N GLU A 12 0.43 -62.04 34.61
CA GLU A 12 0.28 -61.62 33.22
C GLU A 12 1.62 -60.99 32.85
N GLU A 13 2.49 -61.77 32.16
CA GLU A 13 3.70 -61.27 31.53
C GLU A 13 3.33 -60.25 30.45
N ASP A 14 3.64 -59.00 30.71
CA ASP A 14 3.75 -57.96 29.68
C ASP A 14 4.82 -58.38 28.67
N GLY A 15 4.38 -58.97 27.55
CA GLY A 15 5.22 -59.23 26.42
C GLY A 15 5.81 -57.92 25.87
N PRO A 16 7.07 -57.95 25.41
CA PRO A 16 7.70 -56.73 24.89
C PRO A 16 6.88 -56.17 23.73
N ALA A 17 6.60 -54.86 23.81
CA ALA A 17 5.96 -54.09 22.74
C ALA A 17 6.68 -54.40 21.41
N GLY A 18 5.92 -54.90 20.42
CA GLY A 18 6.42 -55.20 19.09
C GLY A 18 7.10 -53.98 18.46
N PRO A 19 8.02 -54.16 17.52
CA PRO A 19 8.71 -53.07 16.89
C PRO A 19 7.67 -52.13 16.22
N PRO A 20 7.89 -50.80 16.23
CA PRO A 20 6.98 -49.86 15.63
C PRO A 20 6.75 -50.23 14.17
N GLU A 21 5.49 -50.40 13.82
CA GLU A 21 5.02 -50.70 12.49
C GLU A 21 5.75 -49.78 11.49
N LYS A 22 6.39 -50.38 10.49
CA LYS A 22 7.17 -49.65 9.46
C LYS A 22 6.20 -48.71 8.77
N MET A 23 6.11 -47.53 9.28
CA MET A 23 5.31 -46.42 8.70
C MET A 23 5.78 -46.17 7.27
N ASN A 24 4.94 -46.48 6.30
CA ASN A 24 5.26 -46.49 4.88
C ASN A 24 5.81 -45.15 4.43
N LEU A 25 7.04 -45.12 3.93
CA LEU A 25 7.70 -43.93 3.34
C LEU A 25 6.79 -43.23 2.28
N ALA A 26 5.94 -44.02 1.61
CA ALA A 26 4.94 -43.53 0.67
C ALA A 26 3.85 -42.69 1.34
N PHE A 27 3.46 -42.98 2.60
CA PHE A 27 2.47 -42.21 3.34
C PHE A 27 3.01 -40.84 3.74
N TYR A 28 4.28 -40.76 4.17
CA TYR A 28 4.92 -39.46 4.46
C TYR A 28 5.18 -38.65 3.19
N GLY A 29 5.49 -39.31 2.07
CA GLY A 29 5.60 -38.65 0.78
C GLY A 29 4.29 -37.98 0.33
N ALA A 30 3.17 -38.69 0.51
CA ALA A 30 1.85 -38.17 0.18
C ALA A 30 1.47 -36.96 1.08
N LEU A 31 1.71 -37.04 2.40
CA LEU A 31 1.46 -35.94 3.33
C LEU A 31 2.35 -34.72 3.03
N ALA A 32 3.61 -34.91 2.68
CA ALA A 32 4.51 -33.84 2.29
C ALA A 32 4.04 -33.15 1.00
N LEU A 33 3.58 -33.89 0.00
CA LEU A 33 3.03 -33.33 -1.24
C LEU A 33 1.74 -32.55 -0.99
N ILE A 34 0.85 -33.05 -0.13
CA ILE A 34 -0.37 -32.32 0.26
C ILE A 34 0.00 -31.04 1.00
N GLY A 35 0.96 -31.07 1.93
CA GLY A 35 1.46 -29.90 2.64
C GLY A 35 2.03 -28.84 1.70
N ILE A 36 2.85 -29.24 0.73
CA ILE A 36 3.40 -28.34 -0.29
C ILE A 36 2.28 -27.76 -1.16
N LEU A 37 1.31 -28.57 -1.57
CA LEU A 37 0.17 -28.11 -2.37
C LEU A 37 -0.68 -27.08 -1.60
N VAL A 38 -0.95 -27.34 -0.33
CA VAL A 38 -1.70 -26.39 0.53
C VAL A 38 -0.93 -25.07 0.69
N ILE A 39 0.38 -25.12 0.95
CA ILE A 39 1.22 -23.94 1.03
C ILE A 39 1.21 -23.17 -0.29
N LEU A 40 1.31 -23.86 -1.41
CA LEU A 40 1.29 -23.27 -2.75
C LEU A 40 -0.08 -22.62 -3.04
N VAL A 41 -1.18 -23.28 -2.71
CA VAL A 41 -2.54 -22.74 -2.83
C VAL A 41 -2.73 -21.52 -1.94
N VAL A 42 -2.25 -21.57 -0.70
CA VAL A 42 -2.26 -20.41 0.22
C VAL A 42 -1.44 -19.26 -0.36
N PHE A 43 -0.23 -19.53 -0.85
CA PHE A 43 0.65 -18.49 -1.44
C PHE A 43 0.05 -17.86 -2.71
N LEU A 44 -0.65 -18.66 -3.52
CA LEU A 44 -1.30 -18.15 -4.74
C LEU A 44 -2.61 -17.40 -4.47
N ASN A 45 -3.35 -17.76 -3.40
CA ASN A 45 -4.63 -17.15 -3.07
C ASN A 45 -4.55 -16.04 -2.01
N TYR A 46 -3.43 -15.93 -1.28
CA TYR A 46 -3.13 -14.78 -0.42
C TYR A 46 -1.97 -13.99 -1.06
N PRO A 47 -2.21 -13.16 -2.07
CA PRO A 47 -1.24 -12.15 -2.45
C PRO A 47 -0.97 -11.34 -1.19
N GLY A 48 0.27 -11.43 -0.70
CA GLY A 48 0.68 -10.72 0.52
C GLY A 48 0.10 -9.32 0.48
N ALA A 49 -0.46 -8.86 1.59
CA ALA A 49 -1.19 -7.60 1.70
C ALA A 49 -0.30 -6.45 1.21
N ARG A 50 -0.26 -6.24 -0.11
CA ARG A 50 0.31 -5.04 -0.69
C ARG A 50 -0.63 -3.93 -0.28
N ALA A 51 -0.11 -2.96 0.46
CA ALA A 51 -0.88 -1.77 0.75
C ALA A 51 -1.51 -1.29 -0.56
N SER A 52 -2.81 -1.04 -0.56
CA SER A 52 -3.47 -0.54 -1.78
C SER A 52 -2.81 0.77 -2.18
N ALA A 53 -2.74 1.07 -3.47
CA ALA A 53 -2.16 2.31 -3.97
C ALA A 53 -2.73 3.54 -3.24
N GLY A 54 -4.03 3.54 -2.95
CA GLY A 54 -4.67 4.58 -2.16
C GLY A 54 -4.13 4.67 -0.72
N THR A 55 -3.82 3.55 -0.08
CA THR A 55 -3.24 3.57 1.29
C THR A 55 -1.87 4.23 1.30
N VAL A 56 -0.98 3.90 0.36
CA VAL A 56 0.35 4.52 0.25
C VAL A 56 0.22 6.02 -0.01
N MET A 57 -0.67 6.42 -0.92
CA MET A 57 -0.92 7.83 -1.24
C MET A 57 -1.37 8.64 -0.01
N MET A 58 -2.27 8.08 0.82
CA MET A 58 -2.81 8.74 2.02
C MET A 58 -1.84 8.72 3.22
N ALA A 59 -0.96 7.72 3.32
CA ALA A 59 -0.03 7.59 4.44
C ALA A 59 1.15 8.57 4.37
N THR A 60 1.39 9.19 3.21
CA THR A 60 2.59 9.99 2.92
C THR A 60 2.23 11.46 2.74
N ASN A 61 3.08 12.34 3.27
CA ASN A 61 3.09 13.75 2.88
C ASN A 61 3.97 13.87 1.63
N TRP A 62 3.50 14.61 0.64
CA TRP A 62 4.13 14.70 -0.66
C TRP A 62 4.64 16.10 -0.95
N THR A 63 5.82 16.21 -1.51
CA THR A 63 6.42 17.49 -1.99
C THR A 63 6.49 17.46 -3.51
N LEU A 64 6.09 18.55 -4.16
CA LEU A 64 6.10 18.66 -5.61
C LEU A 64 7.53 18.58 -6.16
N GLN A 65 7.71 17.70 -7.13
CA GLN A 65 8.96 17.54 -7.87
C GLN A 65 8.89 18.21 -9.26
N SER A 66 7.75 18.03 -9.96
CA SER A 66 7.53 18.64 -11.28
C SER A 66 6.04 18.88 -11.53
N TYR A 67 5.75 19.84 -12.40
CA TYR A 67 4.41 20.24 -12.80
C TYR A 67 4.38 20.61 -14.28
N THR A 68 3.20 20.67 -14.89
CA THR A 68 3.06 21.14 -16.26
C THR A 68 2.91 22.65 -16.24
N ASP A 69 3.80 23.36 -16.90
CA ASP A 69 3.72 24.82 -17.02
C ASP A 69 2.56 25.26 -17.93
N ARG A 70 2.36 26.57 -18.08
CA ARG A 70 1.30 27.14 -18.93
C ARG A 70 1.44 26.82 -20.40
N THR A 71 2.63 26.39 -20.84
CA THR A 71 2.90 25.98 -22.24
C THR A 71 2.63 24.49 -22.45
N GLY A 72 2.26 23.78 -21.38
CA GLY A 72 2.02 22.35 -21.41
C GLY A 72 3.30 21.50 -21.31
N ILE A 73 4.43 22.08 -20.92
CA ILE A 73 5.70 21.38 -20.74
C ILE A 73 5.86 20.99 -19.27
N LEU A 74 6.28 19.74 -19.03
CA LEU A 74 6.62 19.27 -17.69
C LEU A 74 7.97 19.88 -17.27
N VAL A 75 7.95 20.69 -16.22
CA VAL A 75 9.12 21.40 -15.69
C VAL A 75 9.36 21.04 -14.23
N PRO A 76 10.60 21.11 -13.73
CA PRO A 76 10.87 20.92 -12.31
C PRO A 76 10.23 22.02 -11.46
N ALA A 77 9.79 21.66 -10.25
CA ALA A 77 9.35 22.64 -9.27
C ALA A 77 10.50 23.57 -8.87
N ILE A 78 10.16 24.83 -8.60
CA ILE A 78 11.11 25.82 -8.11
C ILE A 78 11.68 25.35 -6.77
N THR A 79 12.99 25.26 -6.67
CA THR A 79 13.67 24.83 -5.44
C THR A 79 13.25 25.69 -4.25
N GLY A 80 12.82 25.05 -3.17
CA GLY A 80 12.38 25.76 -1.97
C GLY A 80 10.98 26.36 -2.07
N SER A 81 10.22 26.14 -3.15
CA SER A 81 8.84 26.65 -3.29
C SER A 81 7.86 26.13 -2.24
N GLY A 82 8.18 24.99 -1.61
CA GLY A 82 7.36 24.42 -0.52
C GLY A 82 5.98 23.95 -0.96
N VAL A 83 5.78 23.58 -2.23
CA VAL A 83 4.51 23.01 -2.70
C VAL A 83 4.36 21.59 -2.18
N THR A 84 3.27 21.35 -1.45
CA THR A 84 2.99 20.07 -0.80
C THR A 84 1.56 19.63 -1.02
N VAL A 85 1.32 18.32 -0.84
CA VAL A 85 -0.03 17.75 -0.77
C VAL A 85 -0.10 16.63 0.26
N ARG A 86 -1.22 16.59 0.98
CA ARG A 86 -1.61 15.48 1.84
C ARG A 86 -3.03 15.05 1.51
N PHE A 87 -3.20 13.78 1.21
CA PHE A 87 -4.48 13.12 0.98
C PHE A 87 -5.01 12.54 2.29
N ARG A 88 -6.30 12.71 2.58
CA ARG A 88 -6.95 12.22 3.79
C ARG A 88 -8.00 11.16 3.47
N PRO A 89 -8.25 10.22 4.38
CA PRO A 89 -9.25 9.16 4.17
C PRO A 89 -10.69 9.67 3.99
N ASP A 90 -10.97 10.89 4.42
CA ASP A 90 -12.29 11.54 4.30
C ASP A 90 -12.57 12.09 2.88
N GLY A 91 -11.66 11.89 1.92
CA GLY A 91 -11.79 12.41 0.57
C GLY A 91 -11.37 13.87 0.42
N SER A 92 -10.76 14.47 1.45
CA SER A 92 -10.16 15.80 1.37
C SER A 92 -8.66 15.72 1.09
N MET A 93 -8.13 16.71 0.37
CA MET A 93 -6.70 16.94 0.22
C MET A 93 -6.36 18.40 0.50
N GLN A 94 -5.18 18.64 1.04
CA GLN A 94 -4.73 19.97 1.40
C GLN A 94 -3.21 20.08 1.35
N GLY A 95 -2.71 21.31 1.27
CA GLY A 95 -1.28 21.57 1.29
C GLY A 95 -0.95 23.02 1.01
N SER A 96 0.32 23.29 0.75
CA SER A 96 0.81 24.56 0.24
C SER A 96 0.93 24.49 -1.28
N SER A 97 0.50 25.53 -1.98
CA SER A 97 0.68 25.69 -3.43
C SER A 97 1.94 26.51 -3.79
N GLY A 98 2.74 26.85 -2.77
CA GLY A 98 3.94 27.66 -2.89
C GLY A 98 3.84 28.96 -2.11
N CYS A 99 2.88 29.80 -2.42
CA CYS A 99 2.57 31.00 -1.67
C CYS A 99 1.35 30.79 -0.77
N ASN A 100 0.34 30.12 -1.26
CA ASN A 100 -0.94 29.98 -0.61
C ASN A 100 -1.17 28.57 -0.03
N GLN A 101 -2.07 28.49 0.95
CA GLN A 101 -2.63 27.22 1.40
C GLN A 101 -3.83 26.89 0.54
N TYR A 102 -3.98 25.62 0.17
CA TYR A 102 -5.12 25.18 -0.60
C TYR A 102 -5.76 23.94 0.00
N ALA A 103 -7.01 23.70 -0.35
CA ALA A 103 -7.76 22.49 -0.08
C ALA A 103 -8.59 22.12 -1.31
N ALA A 104 -8.82 20.82 -1.50
CA ALA A 104 -9.68 20.30 -2.55
C ALA A 104 -10.35 19.00 -2.07
N ALA A 105 -11.39 18.57 -2.79
CA ALA A 105 -11.96 17.25 -2.64
C ALA A 105 -11.30 16.29 -3.66
N TYR A 106 -11.15 15.01 -3.28
CA TYR A 106 -10.73 13.99 -4.22
C TYR A 106 -11.50 12.69 -4.02
N THR A 107 -11.58 11.89 -5.06
CA THR A 107 -12.06 10.51 -5.00
C THR A 107 -11.12 9.63 -5.80
N THR A 108 -10.96 8.37 -5.35
CA THR A 108 -10.16 7.37 -6.05
C THR A 108 -10.95 6.08 -6.25
N ARG A 109 -10.70 5.43 -7.37
CA ARG A 109 -11.16 4.07 -7.65
C ARG A 109 -10.05 3.36 -8.41
N ASP A 110 -9.47 2.33 -7.80
CA ASP A 110 -8.27 1.65 -8.31
C ASP A 110 -7.13 2.65 -8.51
N TYR A 111 -6.74 2.93 -9.75
CA TYR A 111 -5.73 3.94 -10.12
C TYR A 111 -6.33 5.23 -10.69
N ALA A 112 -7.66 5.29 -10.83
CA ALA A 112 -8.33 6.52 -11.25
C ALA A 112 -8.43 7.49 -10.07
N ILE A 113 -8.29 8.78 -10.37
CA ILE A 113 -8.45 9.89 -9.41
C ILE A 113 -9.29 10.99 -10.04
N THR A 114 -10.11 11.63 -9.23
CA THR A 114 -10.79 12.88 -9.59
C THR A 114 -10.53 13.88 -8.49
N ILE A 115 -10.04 15.06 -8.85
CA ILE A 115 -9.79 16.17 -7.94
C ILE A 115 -10.68 17.34 -8.35
N ALA A 116 -11.42 17.89 -7.38
CA ALA A 116 -12.41 18.94 -7.63
C ALA A 116 -12.46 19.95 -6.49
N ASN A 117 -13.10 21.08 -6.76
CA ASN A 117 -13.39 22.13 -5.76
C ASN A 117 -12.13 22.64 -5.06
N ALA A 118 -11.03 22.80 -5.81
CA ALA A 118 -9.82 23.41 -5.26
C ALA A 118 -10.09 24.88 -4.90
N THR A 119 -9.79 25.21 -3.66
CA THR A 119 -9.85 26.57 -3.11
C THR A 119 -8.50 26.93 -2.51
N SER A 120 -8.08 28.18 -2.58
CA SER A 120 -6.84 28.64 -1.99
C SER A 120 -7.01 29.99 -1.31
N THR A 121 -6.10 30.32 -0.39
CA THR A 121 -5.93 31.68 0.09
C THR A 121 -5.44 32.60 -1.04
N LEU A 122 -5.48 33.91 -0.86
CA LEU A 122 -5.14 34.89 -1.90
C LEU A 122 -4.02 35.81 -1.43
N MET A 123 -2.87 35.22 -1.07
CA MET A 123 -1.67 35.99 -0.77
C MET A 123 -0.85 36.20 -2.05
N PHE A 124 -0.08 37.27 -2.07
CA PHE A 124 0.89 37.53 -3.13
C PHE A 124 2.32 37.36 -2.60
N CYS A 125 3.12 36.54 -3.29
CA CYS A 125 4.51 36.32 -2.97
C CYS A 125 5.39 36.90 -4.08
N ALA A 126 6.30 37.81 -3.70
CA ALA A 126 7.14 38.52 -4.65
C ALA A 126 8.31 37.70 -5.22
N ALA A 127 8.55 36.47 -4.70
CA ALA A 127 9.60 35.61 -5.20
C ALA A 127 9.34 35.23 -6.68
N PRO A 128 10.35 35.36 -7.56
CA PRO A 128 10.16 35.16 -9.01
C PRO A 128 9.61 33.77 -9.33
N GLY A 129 8.57 33.72 -10.16
CA GLY A 129 7.97 32.48 -10.67
C GLY A 129 7.05 31.73 -9.71
N ILE A 130 7.03 32.05 -8.41
CA ILE A 130 6.20 31.34 -7.43
C ILE A 130 4.72 31.45 -7.76
N MET A 131 4.22 32.62 -8.11
CA MET A 131 2.81 32.82 -8.47
C MET A 131 2.44 32.09 -9.77
N ASP A 132 3.37 32.02 -10.74
CA ASP A 132 3.17 31.29 -11.99
C ASP A 132 3.13 29.78 -11.75
N GLN A 133 4.06 29.25 -10.94
CA GLN A 133 4.06 27.86 -10.52
C GLN A 133 2.77 27.50 -9.75
N GLU A 134 2.38 28.31 -8.79
CA GLU A 134 1.15 28.09 -8.01
C GLU A 134 -0.08 28.04 -8.93
N SER A 135 -0.21 29.00 -9.84
CA SER A 135 -1.32 29.05 -10.79
C SER A 135 -1.36 27.81 -11.69
N ALA A 136 -0.20 27.37 -12.22
CA ALA A 136 -0.09 26.18 -13.05
C ALA A 136 -0.39 24.89 -12.22
N TYR A 137 0.16 24.78 -11.03
CA TYR A 137 -0.07 23.65 -10.11
C TYR A 137 -1.56 23.49 -9.81
N LEU A 138 -2.23 24.54 -9.38
CA LEU A 138 -3.67 24.51 -9.04
C LEU A 138 -4.53 24.19 -10.28
N ALA A 139 -4.12 24.66 -11.47
CA ALA A 139 -4.80 24.34 -12.72
C ALA A 139 -4.58 22.90 -13.19
N ASP A 140 -3.51 22.26 -12.78
CA ASP A 140 -3.20 20.85 -13.12
C ASP A 140 -3.95 19.84 -12.24
N LEU A 141 -4.31 20.22 -11.01
CA LEU A 141 -5.03 19.32 -10.10
C LEU A 141 -6.29 18.70 -10.73
N PRO A 142 -7.25 19.48 -11.32
CA PRO A 142 -8.47 18.90 -11.91
C PRO A 142 -8.23 18.19 -13.24
N LYS A 143 -7.05 18.30 -13.87
CA LYS A 143 -6.71 17.55 -15.07
C LYS A 143 -6.34 16.10 -14.78
N ALA A 144 -5.91 15.81 -13.54
CA ALA A 144 -5.50 14.48 -13.13
C ALA A 144 -6.68 13.49 -13.15
N VAL A 145 -6.52 12.40 -13.88
CA VAL A 145 -7.51 11.31 -13.96
C VAL A 145 -6.95 9.95 -13.60
N GLU A 146 -5.62 9.78 -13.61
CA GLU A 146 -4.91 8.57 -13.20
C GLU A 146 -3.77 8.93 -12.25
N PHE A 147 -3.50 8.06 -11.28
CA PHE A 147 -2.32 8.18 -10.42
C PHE A 147 -1.52 6.90 -10.39
N ARG A 148 -0.21 7.05 -10.22
CA ARG A 148 0.73 5.95 -9.94
C ARG A 148 1.54 6.32 -8.71
N VAL A 149 1.60 5.41 -7.75
CA VAL A 149 2.24 5.66 -6.46
C VAL A 149 3.12 4.48 -6.05
N SER A 150 4.23 4.81 -5.41
CA SER A 150 5.10 3.90 -4.68
C SER A 150 5.59 4.61 -3.41
N ASP A 151 6.40 3.93 -2.60
CA ASP A 151 7.01 4.56 -1.41
C ASP A 151 7.93 5.75 -1.75
N SER A 152 8.36 5.90 -3.00
CA SER A 152 9.32 6.91 -3.44
C SER A 152 8.75 7.98 -4.39
N TYR A 153 7.53 7.83 -4.88
CA TYR A 153 6.91 8.81 -5.76
C TYR A 153 5.38 8.72 -5.79
N LEU A 154 4.74 9.84 -6.14
CA LEU A 154 3.35 9.93 -6.60
C LEU A 154 3.35 10.71 -7.92
N LYS A 155 2.79 10.13 -8.98
CA LYS A 155 2.66 10.77 -10.30
C LYS A 155 1.20 10.81 -10.70
N LEU A 156 0.76 11.96 -11.21
CA LEU A 156 -0.59 12.17 -11.70
C LEU A 156 -0.56 12.39 -13.21
N TYR A 157 -1.53 11.81 -13.91
CA TYR A 157 -1.64 11.80 -15.37
C TYR A 157 -3.00 12.33 -15.81
N ASP A 158 -3.03 13.03 -16.94
CA ASP A 158 -4.25 13.49 -17.60
C ASP A 158 -4.90 12.39 -18.45
N ARG A 159 -5.98 12.76 -19.15
CA ARG A 159 -6.75 11.85 -20.02
C ARG A 159 -5.98 11.33 -21.22
N GLU A 160 -4.98 12.05 -21.67
CA GLU A 160 -4.09 11.70 -22.77
C GLU A 160 -2.93 10.79 -22.28
N GLY A 161 -2.87 10.48 -20.97
CA GLY A 161 -1.80 9.69 -20.37
C GLY A 161 -0.51 10.48 -20.18
N LYS A 162 -0.55 11.81 -20.32
CA LYS A 162 0.59 12.68 -20.07
C LYS A 162 0.71 12.98 -18.57
N GLN A 163 1.94 12.90 -18.03
CA GLN A 163 2.19 13.27 -16.66
C GLN A 163 1.99 14.77 -16.48
N VAL A 164 1.12 15.17 -15.56
CA VAL A 164 0.85 16.57 -15.23
C VAL A 164 1.52 17.01 -13.93
N LEU A 165 1.60 16.12 -12.94
CA LEU A 165 2.24 16.40 -11.65
C LEU A 165 3.07 15.20 -11.20
N ALA A 166 4.21 15.46 -10.55
CA ALA A 166 4.96 14.44 -9.84
C ALA A 166 5.39 14.95 -8.47
N PHE A 167 5.41 14.04 -7.52
CA PHE A 167 5.74 14.30 -6.13
C PHE A 167 6.71 13.25 -5.62
N ILE A 168 7.49 13.63 -4.60
CA ILE A 168 8.32 12.76 -3.78
C ILE A 168 7.87 12.87 -2.32
N PRO A 169 8.17 11.89 -1.46
CA PRO A 169 7.93 12.00 -0.02
C PRO A 169 8.59 13.26 0.55
N ALA A 170 7.89 13.94 1.47
CA ALA A 170 8.36 15.15 2.14
C ALA A 170 9.37 14.82 3.24
#